data_fe4c8d9d994ab6659d596757ef5fac1e
#
_entry.id   fe4c8d9d994ab6659d596757ef5fac1e
#
_cell.length_a   1.000
_cell.length_b   1.000
_cell.length_c   1.000
_cell.angle_alpha   90.00
_cell.angle_beta   90.00
_cell.angle_gamma   90.00
#
_symmetry.space_group_name_H-M   'P 1'
#
loop_
_entity.id
_entity.type
_entity.pdbx_description
1 polymer ?
#
loop_
_entity_poly.entity_id
_entity_poly.type
_entity_poly.pdbx_seq_one_letter_code
_entity_poly.pdbx_strand_id
1 'polypeptide(L)'
;MLLLLAGLICGSAAAAKGRRLGVLEFAPCTLSSPGLPLTVPAQCTTVSVPEDHDRPDGRHIELALGWVPSAARKPEPDPVFMLAGGPGQSARESYAALSPAFREVLRRRHVMLLDQRGAGPGSPLDCGASAEPAAAADAASPEAARAEAQRCLEQLDADPRLYTTSDAVQDLETVRVRLGLERIDLLGISYGTRVALEYLRRHPTRVRAMVLDGVVPPELVLGAEHARNLEQAIDAQLARCAEDAVCARRYAAPRETLGRLLADLRREPRLVRYQDPRTAAPREDLLTADLVVGVLRLYAYAPQLAAMLPMTIARAASGEAELLMAQARMIQDLVGEQISMGLQLSVSCAEDAPLLVPSPDDSQTLLGSGFVETIRAACEIWPRGRMPADFHAPVASDVPALLLSGELDPVTPPRYGEQVLRHLPNGRHLVARGQGHNVMSAGCMPRLIADFIDSADAHALDAGCLERLIETPPFSGAYGWEP
;
A
#
# COMPACT_ATOMS: atom_id res chain seq x y z
N MET A 1 9.78 -64.62 -23.09
CA MET A 1 8.57 -63.83 -23.40
C MET A 1 7.83 -63.60 -22.08
N LEU A 2 8.21 -62.57 -21.35
CA LEU A 2 7.58 -62.14 -20.09
C LEU A 2 6.96 -60.78 -20.31
N LEU A 3 5.65 -60.71 -20.30
CA LEU A 3 4.86 -59.50 -20.34
C LEU A 3 4.78 -58.92 -18.93
N LEU A 4 5.40 -57.74 -18.70
CA LEU A 4 5.21 -56.92 -17.51
C LEU A 4 3.96 -56.03 -17.73
N LEU A 5 2.89 -56.31 -17.03
CA LEU A 5 1.75 -55.41 -16.89
C LEU A 5 2.13 -54.28 -15.93
N ALA A 6 2.34 -53.05 -16.44
CA ALA A 6 2.42 -51.84 -15.64
C ALA A 6 1.00 -51.36 -15.35
N GLY A 7 0.53 -51.59 -14.11
CA GLY A 7 -0.72 -51.03 -13.62
C GLY A 7 -0.57 -49.53 -13.41
N LEU A 8 -1.24 -48.69 -14.20
CA LEU A 8 -1.46 -47.28 -13.94
C LEU A 8 -2.36 -47.13 -12.69
N ILE A 9 -1.76 -46.77 -11.56
CA ILE A 9 -2.51 -46.28 -10.43
C ILE A 9 -2.88 -44.83 -10.75
N CYS A 10 -4.09 -44.59 -11.30
CA CYS A 10 -4.70 -43.30 -11.35
C CYS A 10 -5.10 -42.90 -9.91
N GLY A 11 -4.21 -42.23 -9.20
CA GLY A 11 -4.53 -41.58 -7.94
C GLY A 11 -5.57 -40.50 -8.18
N SER A 12 -6.83 -40.76 -7.81
CA SER A 12 -7.86 -39.73 -7.73
C SER A 12 -7.38 -38.66 -6.76
N ALA A 13 -6.94 -37.50 -7.27
CA ALA A 13 -6.78 -36.31 -6.45
C ALA A 13 -8.14 -36.02 -5.79
N ALA A 14 -8.26 -36.33 -4.51
CA ALA A 14 -9.45 -35.96 -3.73
C ALA A 14 -9.55 -34.43 -3.82
N ALA A 15 -10.54 -33.94 -4.57
CA ALA A 15 -10.84 -32.51 -4.60
C ALA A 15 -11.02 -32.05 -3.15
N ALA A 16 -10.17 -31.13 -2.71
CA ALA A 16 -10.25 -30.58 -1.37
C ALA A 16 -11.67 -30.01 -1.19
N LYS A 17 -12.39 -30.51 -0.17
CA LYS A 17 -13.78 -30.09 0.07
C LYS A 17 -13.82 -28.60 0.39
N GLY A 18 -14.71 -27.88 -0.29
CA GLY A 18 -15.03 -26.50 0.04
C GLY A 18 -15.39 -26.35 1.53
N ARG A 19 -15.11 -25.19 2.08
CA ARG A 19 -15.44 -24.85 3.49
C ARG A 19 -16.57 -23.84 3.51
N ARG A 20 -17.36 -23.85 4.59
CA ARG A 20 -18.46 -22.90 4.79
C ARG A 20 -18.19 -22.04 6.02
N LEU A 21 -18.44 -20.74 5.88
CA LEU A 21 -18.45 -19.78 6.98
C LEU A 21 -19.67 -18.86 6.81
N GLY A 22 -20.55 -18.82 7.82
CA GLY A 22 -21.86 -18.19 7.68
C GLY A 22 -22.69 -18.83 6.57
N VAL A 23 -23.16 -18.00 5.64
CA VAL A 23 -23.92 -18.47 4.46
C VAL A 23 -23.03 -18.65 3.22
N LEU A 24 -21.74 -18.28 3.30
CA LEU A 24 -20.82 -18.32 2.18
C LEU A 24 -20.09 -19.67 2.08
N GLU A 25 -19.95 -20.16 0.85
CA GLU A 25 -19.17 -21.34 0.51
C GLU A 25 -17.85 -20.93 -0.14
N PHE A 26 -16.76 -21.51 0.33
CA PHE A 26 -15.39 -21.21 -0.12
C PHE A 26 -14.78 -22.42 -0.79
N ALA A 27 -14.07 -22.19 -1.89
CA ALA A 27 -13.26 -23.19 -2.57
C ALA A 27 -11.77 -22.99 -2.24
N PRO A 28 -10.96 -24.05 -2.22
CA PRO A 28 -9.51 -23.93 -2.11
C PRO A 28 -8.94 -23.06 -3.23
N CYS A 29 -8.04 -22.16 -2.87
CA CYS A 29 -7.34 -21.28 -3.81
C CYS A 29 -5.90 -21.03 -3.35
N THR A 30 -5.12 -20.41 -4.21
CA THR A 30 -3.76 -19.94 -3.91
C THR A 30 -3.72 -18.42 -4.09
N LEU A 31 -3.30 -17.71 -3.05
CA LEU A 31 -3.01 -16.28 -3.12
C LEU A 31 -1.58 -16.08 -3.60
N SER A 32 -1.36 -15.08 -4.45
CA SER A 32 -0.03 -14.73 -4.97
C SER A 32 0.11 -13.21 -5.03
N SER A 33 1.33 -12.72 -4.92
CA SER A 33 1.63 -11.29 -5.12
C SER A 33 2.24 -11.08 -6.51
N PRO A 34 1.75 -10.11 -7.30
CA PRO A 34 2.33 -9.77 -8.58
C PRO A 34 3.83 -9.48 -8.47
N GLY A 35 4.62 -9.99 -9.42
CA GLY A 35 6.07 -9.77 -9.47
C GLY A 35 6.89 -10.52 -8.40
N LEU A 36 6.26 -11.28 -7.47
CA LEU A 36 6.96 -12.02 -6.43
C LEU A 36 6.63 -13.52 -6.51
N PRO A 37 7.61 -14.42 -6.33
CA PRO A 37 7.39 -15.88 -6.33
C PRO A 37 6.86 -16.37 -4.97
N LEU A 38 5.91 -15.64 -4.39
CA LEU A 38 5.32 -15.94 -3.09
C LEU A 38 3.88 -16.38 -3.26
N THR A 39 3.53 -17.51 -2.64
CA THR A 39 2.18 -18.04 -2.67
C THR A 39 1.73 -18.52 -1.30
N VAL A 40 0.44 -18.38 -1.01
CA VAL A 40 -0.18 -18.83 0.24
C VAL A 40 -1.46 -19.60 -0.06
N PRO A 41 -1.62 -20.85 0.45
CA PRO A 41 -2.87 -21.57 0.33
C PRO A 41 -3.97 -20.90 1.16
N ALA A 42 -5.15 -20.75 0.57
CA ALA A 42 -6.30 -20.09 1.17
C ALA A 42 -7.62 -20.75 0.74
N GLN A 43 -8.72 -20.15 1.13
CA GLN A 43 -10.07 -20.43 0.68
C GLN A 43 -10.62 -19.17 0.05
N CYS A 44 -11.21 -19.24 -1.12
CA CYS A 44 -11.71 -18.07 -1.85
C CYS A 44 -13.19 -18.22 -2.20
N THR A 45 -13.88 -17.10 -2.27
CA THR A 45 -15.24 -16.96 -2.77
C THR A 45 -15.43 -15.58 -3.36
N THR A 46 -16.57 -15.34 -3.98
CA THR A 46 -17.06 -14.01 -4.31
C THR A 46 -18.32 -13.68 -3.52
N VAL A 47 -18.55 -12.39 -3.31
CA VAL A 47 -19.72 -11.88 -2.60
C VAL A 47 -20.38 -10.83 -3.48
N SER A 48 -21.60 -11.13 -3.94
CA SER A 48 -22.41 -10.20 -4.73
C SER A 48 -22.95 -9.09 -3.85
N VAL A 49 -22.70 -7.83 -4.22
CA VAL A 49 -23.21 -6.64 -3.54
C VAL A 49 -23.81 -5.68 -4.56
N PRO A 50 -24.78 -4.81 -4.18
CA PRO A 50 -25.23 -3.77 -5.08
C PRO A 50 -24.09 -2.82 -5.45
N GLU A 51 -23.97 -2.45 -6.72
CA GLU A 51 -23.04 -1.38 -7.11
C GLU A 51 -23.46 -0.05 -6.47
N ASP A 52 -24.76 0.24 -6.47
CA ASP A 52 -25.37 1.38 -5.78
C ASP A 52 -26.18 0.89 -4.55
N HIS A 53 -25.67 1.18 -3.36
CA HIS A 53 -26.33 0.78 -2.11
C HIS A 53 -27.69 1.47 -1.89
N ASP A 54 -27.94 2.61 -2.53
CA ASP A 54 -29.22 3.30 -2.51
C ASP A 54 -30.25 2.63 -3.45
N ARG A 55 -29.78 1.76 -4.36
CA ARG A 55 -30.60 0.99 -5.30
C ARG A 55 -30.28 -0.51 -5.27
N PRO A 56 -30.60 -1.20 -4.18
CA PRO A 56 -30.15 -2.59 -3.93
C PRO A 56 -30.65 -3.60 -4.96
N ASP A 57 -31.71 -3.30 -5.71
CA ASP A 57 -32.24 -4.16 -6.79
C ASP A 57 -31.63 -3.85 -8.15
N GLY A 58 -30.66 -2.90 -8.23
CA GLY A 58 -29.99 -2.49 -9.44
C GLY A 58 -28.85 -3.44 -9.85
N ARG A 59 -27.85 -2.89 -10.54
CA ARG A 59 -26.65 -3.63 -10.91
C ARG A 59 -25.92 -4.13 -9.66
N HIS A 60 -25.40 -5.36 -9.73
CA HIS A 60 -24.56 -5.94 -8.71
C HIS A 60 -23.13 -6.09 -9.22
N ILE A 61 -22.18 -6.02 -8.30
CA ILE A 61 -20.77 -6.30 -8.52
C ILE A 61 -20.32 -7.45 -7.62
N GLU A 62 -19.30 -8.18 -8.07
CA GLU A 62 -18.73 -9.31 -7.32
C GLU A 62 -17.47 -8.87 -6.59
N LEU A 63 -17.45 -9.00 -5.27
CA LEU A 63 -16.29 -8.73 -4.44
C LEU A 63 -15.52 -10.02 -4.18
N ALA A 64 -14.24 -10.03 -4.44
CA ALA A 64 -13.41 -11.18 -4.19
C ALA A 64 -13.01 -11.24 -2.70
N LEU A 65 -13.25 -12.38 -2.07
CA LEU A 65 -12.98 -12.63 -0.65
C LEU A 65 -12.08 -13.84 -0.47
N GLY A 66 -10.93 -13.61 0.16
CA GLY A 66 -10.00 -14.63 0.62
C GLY A 66 -10.16 -14.91 2.11
N TRP A 67 -10.03 -16.17 2.50
CA TRP A 67 -10.02 -16.62 3.87
C TRP A 67 -8.77 -17.46 4.10
N VAL A 68 -7.87 -17.00 4.97
CA VAL A 68 -6.73 -17.78 5.46
C VAL A 68 -7.12 -18.38 6.81
N PRO A 69 -7.34 -19.70 6.87
CA PRO A 69 -7.80 -20.35 8.08
C PRO A 69 -6.76 -20.33 9.20
N SER A 70 -7.21 -20.10 10.42
CA SER A 70 -6.42 -20.30 11.63
C SER A 70 -5.92 -21.74 11.76
N ALA A 71 -4.77 -21.91 12.39
CA ALA A 71 -4.24 -23.21 12.78
C ALA A 71 -4.94 -23.82 14.02
N ALA A 72 -5.72 -23.02 14.74
CA ALA A 72 -6.45 -23.48 15.92
C ALA A 72 -7.54 -24.48 15.57
N ARG A 73 -7.72 -25.52 16.41
CA ARG A 73 -8.88 -26.44 16.29
C ARG A 73 -10.22 -25.74 16.52
N LYS A 74 -10.22 -24.73 17.40
CA LYS A 74 -11.37 -23.87 17.71
C LYS A 74 -10.88 -22.43 17.65
N PRO A 75 -10.94 -21.81 16.49
CA PRO A 75 -10.59 -20.41 16.32
C PRO A 75 -11.46 -19.48 17.16
N GLU A 76 -10.93 -18.32 17.52
CA GLU A 76 -11.70 -17.24 18.11
C GLU A 76 -12.79 -16.76 17.13
N PRO A 77 -13.94 -16.27 17.62
CA PRO A 77 -15.09 -15.96 16.77
C PRO A 77 -14.94 -14.66 15.96
N ASP A 78 -13.92 -13.86 16.26
CA ASP A 78 -13.64 -12.54 15.71
C ASP A 78 -12.41 -12.62 14.78
N PRO A 79 -12.59 -12.83 13.47
CA PRO A 79 -11.49 -12.86 12.52
C PRO A 79 -10.90 -11.46 12.30
N VAL A 80 -9.64 -11.42 11.86
CA VAL A 80 -8.95 -10.20 11.46
C VAL A 80 -9.20 -9.92 9.98
N PHE A 81 -9.81 -8.78 9.67
CA PHE A 81 -9.92 -8.27 8.31
C PHE A 81 -8.72 -7.38 7.98
N MET A 82 -7.90 -7.79 7.00
CA MET A 82 -6.84 -6.96 6.46
C MET A 82 -7.41 -6.04 5.39
N LEU A 83 -7.27 -4.74 5.60
CA LEU A 83 -7.67 -3.68 4.69
C LEU A 83 -6.43 -3.12 4.01
N ALA A 84 -6.32 -3.31 2.70
CA ALA A 84 -5.15 -2.92 1.93
C ALA A 84 -5.04 -1.41 1.73
N GLY A 85 -3.85 -0.97 1.32
CA GLY A 85 -3.52 0.43 1.07
C GLY A 85 -3.84 0.91 -0.35
N GLY A 86 -3.08 1.86 -0.80
CA GLY A 86 -3.20 2.52 -2.08
C GLY A 86 -3.73 3.94 -1.93
N PRO A 87 -5.00 4.25 -2.28
CA PRO A 87 -6.11 3.35 -2.65
C PRO A 87 -5.86 2.54 -3.91
N GLY A 88 -6.55 1.41 -4.02
CA GLY A 88 -6.51 0.58 -5.23
C GLY A 88 -5.75 -0.74 -5.10
N GLN A 89 -5.12 -1.05 -3.97
CA GLN A 89 -4.45 -2.34 -3.77
C GLN A 89 -5.45 -3.46 -3.43
N SER A 90 -5.21 -4.65 -3.99
CA SER A 90 -5.91 -5.87 -3.61
C SER A 90 -5.38 -6.41 -2.28
N ALA A 91 -6.28 -6.69 -1.32
CA ALA A 91 -5.92 -7.32 -0.05
C ALA A 91 -5.39 -8.75 -0.28
N ARG A 92 -5.98 -9.50 -1.22
CA ARG A 92 -5.59 -10.86 -1.55
C ARG A 92 -4.20 -10.94 -2.18
N GLU A 93 -3.87 -10.02 -3.09
CA GLU A 93 -2.57 -9.97 -3.75
C GLU A 93 -1.47 -9.45 -2.81
N SER A 94 -1.79 -8.47 -1.98
CA SER A 94 -0.84 -7.92 -0.98
C SER A 94 -0.50 -8.94 0.11
N TYR A 95 -1.44 -9.83 0.45
CA TYR A 95 -1.30 -10.74 1.59
C TYR A 95 -0.12 -11.70 1.46
N ALA A 96 0.18 -12.23 0.27
CA ALA A 96 1.25 -13.22 0.12
C ALA A 96 2.60 -12.65 0.59
N ALA A 97 2.90 -11.40 0.27
CA ALA A 97 4.10 -10.71 0.71
C ALA A 97 4.08 -10.38 2.23
N LEU A 98 2.90 -10.08 2.78
CA LEU A 98 2.70 -9.71 4.18
C LEU A 98 2.44 -10.90 5.10
N SER A 99 2.25 -12.11 4.55
CA SER A 99 1.86 -13.31 5.31
C SER A 99 2.74 -13.65 6.51
N PRO A 100 4.07 -13.39 6.51
CA PRO A 100 4.89 -13.62 7.69
C PRO A 100 4.44 -12.83 8.93
N ALA A 101 3.89 -11.62 8.74
CA ALA A 101 3.40 -10.79 9.84
C ALA A 101 2.14 -11.36 10.51
N PHE A 102 1.38 -12.18 9.79
CA PHE A 102 0.14 -12.79 10.31
C PHE A 102 0.34 -14.16 10.96
N ARG A 103 1.56 -14.70 10.98
CA ARG A 103 1.82 -16.05 11.49
C ARG A 103 1.32 -16.25 12.93
N GLU A 104 1.56 -15.27 13.79
CA GLU A 104 1.16 -15.34 15.20
C GLU A 104 -0.36 -15.17 15.35
N VAL A 105 -0.98 -14.27 14.59
CA VAL A 105 -2.44 -14.07 14.52
C VAL A 105 -3.15 -15.36 14.11
N LEU A 106 -2.63 -16.04 13.08
CA LEU A 106 -3.20 -17.30 12.58
C LEU A 106 -3.17 -18.46 13.58
N ARG A 107 -2.43 -18.34 14.69
CA ARG A 107 -2.50 -19.35 15.76
C ARG A 107 -3.87 -19.42 16.42
N ARG A 108 -4.62 -18.31 16.41
CA ARG A 108 -5.91 -18.25 17.13
C ARG A 108 -7.06 -17.73 16.28
N ARG A 109 -6.81 -16.85 15.30
CA ARG A 109 -7.85 -16.20 14.48
C ARG A 109 -7.68 -16.46 13.00
N HIS A 110 -8.78 -16.45 12.30
CA HIS A 110 -8.79 -16.40 10.84
C HIS A 110 -8.35 -15.03 10.36
N VAL A 111 -7.78 -14.97 9.15
CA VAL A 111 -7.54 -13.72 8.45
C VAL A 111 -8.47 -13.69 7.22
N MET A 112 -9.20 -12.59 7.07
CA MET A 112 -10.12 -12.32 5.97
C MET A 112 -9.53 -11.23 5.08
N LEU A 113 -9.58 -11.44 3.77
CA LEU A 113 -8.95 -10.60 2.76
C LEU A 113 -10.04 -10.20 1.76
N LEU A 114 -10.73 -9.10 2.04
CA LEU A 114 -11.73 -8.55 1.15
C LEU A 114 -11.04 -7.57 0.19
N ASP A 115 -11.06 -7.88 -1.10
CA ASP A 115 -10.71 -6.87 -2.09
C ASP A 115 -11.80 -5.80 -2.10
N GLN A 116 -11.39 -4.56 -1.88
CA GLN A 116 -12.30 -3.42 -1.95
C GLN A 116 -12.95 -3.35 -3.34
N ARG A 117 -14.23 -2.88 -3.42
CA ARG A 117 -14.86 -2.63 -4.73
C ARG A 117 -13.92 -1.85 -5.64
N GLY A 118 -13.74 -2.29 -6.84
CA GLY A 118 -12.82 -1.68 -7.78
C GLY A 118 -11.35 -2.09 -7.66
N ALA A 119 -10.96 -2.93 -6.69
CA ALA A 119 -9.60 -3.46 -6.56
C ALA A 119 -9.49 -4.92 -7.04
N GLY A 120 -8.27 -5.31 -7.41
CA GLY A 120 -7.92 -6.67 -7.81
C GLY A 120 -8.27 -7.04 -9.25
N PRO A 121 -7.78 -8.20 -9.71
CA PRO A 121 -7.98 -8.66 -11.08
C PRO A 121 -9.46 -8.84 -11.44
N GLY A 122 -9.84 -8.38 -12.63
CA GLY A 122 -11.20 -8.47 -13.12
C GLY A 122 -12.17 -7.47 -12.46
N SER A 123 -11.63 -6.46 -11.80
CA SER A 123 -12.41 -5.36 -11.24
C SER A 123 -13.15 -4.57 -12.32
N PRO A 124 -14.38 -4.09 -12.05
CA PRO A 124 -15.08 -3.20 -12.97
C PRO A 124 -14.39 -1.85 -13.21
N LEU A 125 -13.41 -1.49 -12.37
CA LEU A 125 -12.57 -0.29 -12.53
C LEU A 125 -11.17 -0.59 -13.11
N ASP A 126 -10.99 -1.74 -13.77
CA ASP A 126 -9.74 -2.05 -14.46
C ASP A 126 -9.63 -1.23 -15.75
N CYS A 127 -8.68 -0.32 -15.79
CA CYS A 127 -8.41 0.53 -16.94
C CYS A 127 -7.56 -0.15 -18.02
N GLY A 128 -7.19 -1.41 -17.84
CA GLY A 128 -6.22 -2.11 -18.70
C GLY A 128 -4.83 -1.47 -18.66
N ALA A 129 -3.84 -2.16 -19.16
CA ALA A 129 -2.52 -1.58 -19.36
C ALA A 129 -2.53 -0.58 -20.53
N SER A 130 -1.87 0.56 -20.39
CA SER A 130 -1.60 1.44 -21.55
C SER A 130 -0.80 0.68 -22.60
N ALA A 131 -1.29 0.63 -23.83
CA ALA A 131 -0.60 -0.03 -24.95
C ALA A 131 0.77 0.61 -25.23
N GLU A 132 0.90 1.89 -24.97
CA GLU A 132 2.15 2.66 -25.00
C GLU A 132 2.25 3.45 -23.69
N PRO A 133 3.10 3.06 -22.75
CA PRO A 133 3.40 3.91 -21.61
C PRO A 133 3.95 5.24 -22.13
N ALA A 134 3.35 6.36 -21.70
CA ALA A 134 3.88 7.69 -22.01
C ALA A 134 5.38 7.72 -21.71
N ALA A 135 6.17 8.41 -22.52
CA ALA A 135 7.58 8.61 -22.23
C ALA A 135 7.70 9.13 -20.79
N ALA A 136 8.64 8.61 -20.01
CA ALA A 136 8.74 8.89 -18.58
C ALA A 136 8.78 10.40 -18.24
N ALA A 137 9.21 11.24 -19.19
CA ALA A 137 9.19 12.69 -19.08
C ALA A 137 7.78 13.31 -19.16
N ASP A 138 6.88 12.69 -19.93
CA ASP A 138 5.52 13.21 -20.15
C ASP A 138 4.51 12.64 -19.15
N ALA A 139 4.83 11.46 -18.56
CA ALA A 139 3.92 10.74 -17.67
C ALA A 139 3.57 11.50 -16.38
N ALA A 140 4.39 12.46 -15.96
CA ALA A 140 4.19 13.28 -14.76
C ALA A 140 3.54 14.64 -15.03
N SER A 141 3.10 14.92 -16.28
CA SER A 141 2.46 16.20 -16.59
C SER A 141 0.96 16.20 -16.30
N PRO A 142 0.36 17.36 -15.95
CA PRO A 142 -1.09 17.50 -15.82
C PRO A 142 -1.87 17.08 -17.08
N GLU A 143 -1.31 17.32 -18.27
CA GLU A 143 -1.90 16.96 -19.57
C GLU A 143 -1.94 15.44 -19.75
N ALA A 144 -0.84 14.75 -19.42
CA ALA A 144 -0.79 13.29 -19.47
C ALA A 144 -1.75 12.67 -18.47
N ALA A 145 -1.86 13.24 -17.26
CA ALA A 145 -2.80 12.78 -16.25
C ALA A 145 -4.26 12.90 -16.70
N ARG A 146 -4.63 14.00 -17.36
CA ARG A 146 -5.98 14.15 -17.98
C ARG A 146 -6.22 13.11 -19.06
N ALA A 147 -5.26 12.94 -19.97
CA ALA A 147 -5.38 11.99 -21.08
C ALA A 147 -5.53 10.55 -20.57
N GLU A 148 -4.77 10.17 -19.54
CA GLU A 148 -4.83 8.85 -18.94
C GLU A 148 -6.15 8.62 -18.17
N ALA A 149 -6.62 9.62 -17.41
CA ALA A 149 -7.92 9.57 -16.76
C ALA A 149 -9.07 9.44 -17.76
N GLN A 150 -9.02 10.19 -18.87
CA GLN A 150 -10.00 10.13 -19.95
C GLN A 150 -10.01 8.74 -20.62
N ARG A 151 -8.81 8.24 -20.98
CA ARG A 151 -8.64 6.91 -21.58
C ARG A 151 -9.19 5.80 -20.66
N CYS A 152 -8.89 5.88 -19.38
CA CYS A 152 -9.40 4.94 -18.39
C CYS A 152 -10.93 5.02 -18.33
N LEU A 153 -11.50 6.20 -18.19
CA LEU A 153 -12.95 6.40 -18.08
C LEU A 153 -13.72 5.83 -19.27
N GLU A 154 -13.18 5.96 -20.49
CA GLU A 154 -13.78 5.43 -21.72
C GLU A 154 -13.83 3.89 -21.78
N GLN A 155 -13.01 3.22 -21.01
CA GLN A 155 -12.94 1.75 -20.97
C GLN A 155 -13.80 1.12 -19.86
N LEU A 156 -14.27 1.93 -18.90
CA LEU A 156 -15.01 1.40 -17.77
C LEU A 156 -16.44 1.00 -18.14
N ASP A 157 -16.85 -0.18 -17.65
CA ASP A 157 -18.27 -0.59 -17.61
C ASP A 157 -18.74 -0.52 -16.14
N ALA A 158 -18.63 0.66 -15.52
CA ALA A 158 -19.01 0.92 -14.14
C ALA A 158 -19.29 2.40 -13.93
N ASP A 159 -20.03 2.76 -12.87
CA ASP A 159 -20.17 4.15 -12.46
C ASP A 159 -19.11 4.49 -11.37
N PRO A 160 -17.99 5.16 -11.74
CA PRO A 160 -16.90 5.40 -10.78
C PRO A 160 -17.31 6.26 -9.59
N ARG A 161 -18.47 6.93 -9.63
CA ARG A 161 -19.02 7.69 -8.50
C ARG A 161 -19.44 6.82 -7.31
N LEU A 162 -19.60 5.51 -7.53
CA LEU A 162 -20.04 4.52 -6.54
C LEU A 162 -18.88 3.72 -5.92
N TYR A 163 -17.65 4.20 -6.09
CA TYR A 163 -16.44 3.49 -5.61
C TYR A 163 -15.64 4.36 -4.62
N THR A 164 -16.34 4.80 -3.58
CA THR A 164 -15.74 5.57 -2.48
C THR A 164 -15.41 4.70 -1.27
N THR A 165 -14.66 5.25 -0.33
CA THR A 165 -14.43 4.61 0.97
C THR A 165 -15.74 4.31 1.72
N SER A 166 -16.73 5.18 1.62
CA SER A 166 -18.05 4.98 2.26
C SER A 166 -18.81 3.81 1.66
N ASP A 167 -18.75 3.61 0.33
CA ASP A 167 -19.34 2.45 -0.33
C ASP A 167 -18.62 1.15 0.06
N ALA A 168 -17.29 1.18 0.13
CA ALA A 168 -16.49 0.04 0.56
C ALA A 168 -16.77 -0.37 2.03
N VAL A 169 -17.07 0.58 2.89
CA VAL A 169 -17.49 0.32 4.28
C VAL A 169 -18.84 -0.40 4.33
N GLN A 170 -19.79 -0.04 3.47
CA GLN A 170 -21.09 -0.74 3.37
C GLN A 170 -20.91 -2.18 2.84
N ASP A 171 -19.97 -2.38 1.90
CA ASP A 171 -19.60 -3.71 1.43
C ASP A 171 -19.03 -4.58 2.56
N LEU A 172 -18.09 -4.04 3.33
CA LEU A 172 -17.47 -4.75 4.45
C LEU A 172 -18.52 -5.17 5.48
N GLU A 173 -19.49 -4.31 5.79
CA GLU A 173 -20.61 -4.64 6.67
C GLU A 173 -21.50 -5.75 6.08
N THR A 174 -21.80 -5.69 4.78
CA THR A 174 -22.54 -6.75 4.08
C THR A 174 -21.81 -8.09 4.18
N VAL A 175 -20.49 -8.10 3.95
CA VAL A 175 -19.66 -9.31 4.07
C VAL A 175 -19.65 -9.83 5.49
N ARG A 176 -19.47 -8.97 6.51
CA ARG A 176 -19.53 -9.35 7.92
C ARG A 176 -20.84 -10.05 8.27
N VAL A 177 -21.96 -9.48 7.83
CA VAL A 177 -23.32 -10.06 8.06
C VAL A 177 -23.45 -11.42 7.39
N ARG A 178 -23.04 -11.58 6.14
CA ARG A 178 -23.11 -12.86 5.40
C ARG A 178 -22.22 -13.95 6.00
N LEU A 179 -21.09 -13.55 6.61
CA LEU A 179 -20.24 -14.47 7.36
C LEU A 179 -20.79 -14.83 8.74
N GLY A 180 -21.90 -14.19 9.18
CA GLY A 180 -22.51 -14.43 10.49
C GLY A 180 -21.66 -13.95 11.67
N LEU A 181 -20.78 -12.97 11.46
CA LEU A 181 -19.87 -12.48 12.47
C LEU A 181 -20.55 -11.36 13.30
N GLU A 182 -20.49 -11.45 14.62
CA GLU A 182 -21.01 -10.41 15.50
C GLU A 182 -20.08 -9.18 15.52
N ARG A 183 -18.79 -9.42 15.72
CA ARG A 183 -17.71 -8.42 15.71
C ARG A 183 -16.53 -8.93 14.90
N ILE A 184 -15.69 -8.00 14.44
CA ILE A 184 -14.46 -8.26 13.70
C ILE A 184 -13.31 -7.46 14.28
N ASP A 185 -12.09 -7.92 14.04
CA ASP A 185 -10.89 -7.13 14.21
C ASP A 185 -10.49 -6.52 12.88
N LEU A 186 -10.03 -5.27 12.91
CA LEU A 186 -9.55 -4.58 11.71
C LEU A 186 -8.04 -4.40 11.76
N LEU A 187 -7.37 -4.69 10.65
CA LEU A 187 -5.97 -4.34 10.43
C LEU A 187 -5.88 -3.52 9.14
N GLY A 188 -5.83 -2.21 9.28
CA GLY A 188 -5.69 -1.27 8.16
C GLY A 188 -4.23 -0.95 7.89
N ILE A 189 -3.88 -0.87 6.60
CA ILE A 189 -2.53 -0.55 6.13
C ILE A 189 -2.62 0.70 5.26
N SER A 190 -1.88 1.78 5.60
CA SER A 190 -1.85 3.01 4.79
C SER A 190 -3.28 3.55 4.56
N TYR A 191 -3.73 3.74 3.32
CA TYR A 191 -5.13 4.11 3.03
C TYR A 191 -6.15 3.17 3.72
N GLY A 192 -5.85 1.88 3.89
CA GLY A 192 -6.71 0.96 4.61
C GLY A 192 -6.98 1.35 6.06
N THR A 193 -6.15 2.21 6.66
CA THR A 193 -6.41 2.79 7.99
C THR A 193 -7.55 3.80 7.97
N ARG A 194 -7.71 4.57 6.86
CA ARG A 194 -8.88 5.43 6.64
C ARG A 194 -10.15 4.59 6.50
N VAL A 195 -10.10 3.48 5.75
CA VAL A 195 -11.22 2.54 5.63
C VAL A 195 -11.61 1.98 7.00
N ALA A 196 -10.62 1.58 7.83
CA ALA A 196 -10.86 1.08 9.18
C ALA A 196 -11.50 2.13 10.08
N LEU A 197 -11.03 3.37 10.04
CA LEU A 197 -11.58 4.48 10.82
C LEU A 197 -13.00 4.86 10.37
N GLU A 198 -13.27 4.86 9.07
CA GLU A 198 -14.62 5.11 8.55
C GLU A 198 -15.58 3.97 8.91
N TYR A 199 -15.11 2.71 8.86
CA TYR A 199 -15.91 1.57 9.34
C TYR A 199 -16.21 1.69 10.83
N LEU A 200 -15.23 2.06 11.66
CA LEU A 200 -15.42 2.32 13.08
C LEU A 200 -16.45 3.44 13.33
N ARG A 201 -16.42 4.52 12.56
CA ARG A 201 -17.41 5.61 12.63
C ARG A 201 -18.82 5.12 12.36
N ARG A 202 -19.02 4.30 11.34
CA ARG A 202 -20.34 3.81 10.90
C ARG A 202 -20.85 2.64 11.73
N HIS A 203 -19.94 1.79 12.20
CA HIS A 203 -20.27 0.52 12.87
C HIS A 203 -19.48 0.29 14.17
N PRO A 204 -19.48 1.22 15.13
CA PRO A 204 -18.59 1.16 16.31
C PRO A 204 -18.80 -0.09 17.17
N THR A 205 -20.00 -0.64 17.23
CA THR A 205 -20.32 -1.85 18.01
C THR A 205 -19.86 -3.14 17.33
N ARG A 206 -19.43 -3.06 16.07
CA ARG A 206 -19.00 -4.23 15.26
C ARG A 206 -17.49 -4.43 15.26
N VAL A 207 -16.73 -3.45 15.73
CA VAL A 207 -15.28 -3.55 15.87
C VAL A 207 -14.93 -3.99 17.29
N ARG A 208 -14.11 -5.04 17.43
CA ARG A 208 -13.61 -5.51 18.73
C ARG A 208 -12.27 -4.86 19.07
N ALA A 209 -11.35 -4.84 18.12
CA ALA A 209 -10.04 -4.21 18.23
C ALA A 209 -9.55 -3.76 16.84
N MET A 210 -8.64 -2.79 16.81
CA MET A 210 -8.17 -2.19 15.56
C MET A 210 -6.66 -1.99 15.58
N VAL A 211 -5.99 -2.43 14.51
CA VAL A 211 -4.57 -2.15 14.22
C VAL A 211 -4.49 -1.21 13.02
N LEU A 212 -3.73 -0.13 13.14
CA LEU A 212 -3.55 0.88 12.10
C LEU A 212 -2.06 1.05 11.80
N ASP A 213 -1.59 0.54 10.66
CA ASP A 213 -0.18 0.62 10.24
C ASP A 213 0.01 1.64 9.12
N GLY A 214 0.79 2.69 9.37
CA GLY A 214 0.92 3.82 8.45
C GLY A 214 -0.34 4.67 8.42
N VAL A 215 -0.66 5.32 9.53
CA VAL A 215 -1.96 5.92 9.84
C VAL A 215 -2.31 7.09 8.92
N VAL A 216 -3.48 7.07 8.33
CA VAL A 216 -4.10 8.17 7.57
C VAL A 216 -5.23 8.77 8.40
N PRO A 217 -5.04 9.95 9.03
CA PRO A 217 -6.11 10.64 9.75
C PRO A 217 -7.30 10.94 8.83
N PRO A 218 -8.54 10.88 9.31
CA PRO A 218 -9.69 11.29 8.51
C PRO A 218 -9.58 12.72 7.97
N GLU A 219 -8.99 13.63 8.74
CA GLU A 219 -8.83 15.06 8.40
C GLU A 219 -7.75 15.29 7.32
N LEU A 220 -6.88 14.30 7.07
CA LEU A 220 -5.84 14.45 6.07
C LEU A 220 -6.45 14.47 4.67
N VAL A 221 -6.13 15.49 3.90
CA VAL A 221 -6.35 15.52 2.45
C VAL A 221 -5.20 14.79 1.77
N LEU A 222 -5.47 13.60 1.20
CA LEU A 222 -4.43 12.79 0.56
C LEU A 222 -3.79 13.56 -0.59
N GLY A 223 -2.48 13.62 -0.58
CA GLY A 223 -1.69 14.39 -1.56
C GLY A 223 -1.19 15.74 -1.03
N ALA A 224 -1.93 16.40 -0.12
CA ALA A 224 -1.60 17.76 0.31
C ALA A 224 -0.25 17.90 1.05
N GLU A 225 0.19 16.85 1.72
CA GLU A 225 1.44 16.89 2.50
C GLU A 225 2.54 15.97 1.96
N HIS A 226 2.29 15.26 0.84
CA HIS A 226 3.24 14.29 0.31
C HIS A 226 4.61 14.91 -0.04
N ALA A 227 4.61 16.12 -0.58
CA ALA A 227 5.84 16.82 -0.94
C ALA A 227 6.72 17.09 0.29
N ARG A 228 6.12 17.63 1.36
CA ARG A 228 6.84 17.92 2.62
C ARG A 228 7.25 16.65 3.37
N ASN A 229 6.38 15.62 3.38
CA ASN A 229 6.69 14.36 4.05
C ASN A 229 7.88 13.65 3.40
N LEU A 230 7.90 13.61 2.04
CA LEU A 230 9.01 13.02 1.31
C LEU A 230 10.30 13.81 1.54
N GLU A 231 10.25 15.14 1.49
CA GLU A 231 11.43 15.99 1.74
C GLU A 231 12.04 15.68 3.10
N GLN A 232 11.22 15.66 4.15
CA GLN A 232 11.68 15.36 5.52
C GLN A 232 12.27 13.96 5.65
N ALA A 233 11.65 12.95 5.03
CA ALA A 233 12.13 11.58 5.08
C ALA A 233 13.47 11.42 4.33
N ILE A 234 13.61 12.01 3.14
CA ILE A 234 14.87 11.98 2.36
C ILE A 234 15.97 12.73 3.11
N ASP A 235 15.69 13.91 3.65
CA ASP A 235 16.67 14.68 4.43
C ASP A 235 17.17 13.87 5.64
N ALA A 236 16.27 13.23 6.39
CA ALA A 236 16.62 12.38 7.52
C ALA A 236 17.46 11.16 7.08
N GLN A 237 17.10 10.50 5.99
CA GLN A 237 17.88 9.37 5.45
C GLN A 237 19.28 9.78 4.99
N LEU A 238 19.43 10.93 4.32
CA LEU A 238 20.72 11.41 3.87
C LEU A 238 21.58 11.96 5.02
N ALA A 239 20.97 12.51 6.08
CA ALA A 239 21.66 12.92 7.30
C ALA A 239 22.32 11.71 7.99
N ARG A 240 21.66 10.55 8.02
CA ARG A 240 22.24 9.30 8.54
C ARG A 240 23.53 8.89 7.81
N CYS A 241 23.60 9.14 6.49
CA CYS A 241 24.84 8.91 5.76
C CYS A 241 25.97 9.87 6.22
N ALA A 242 25.63 11.11 6.56
CA ALA A 242 26.63 12.07 7.07
C ALA A 242 27.13 11.69 8.48
N GLU A 243 26.32 11.00 9.28
CA GLU A 243 26.69 10.51 10.61
C GLU A 243 27.50 9.20 10.56
N ASP A 244 27.31 8.38 9.51
CA ASP A 244 28.07 7.15 9.29
C ASP A 244 29.45 7.47 8.68
N ALA A 245 30.52 7.15 9.38
CA ALA A 245 31.89 7.51 8.99
C ALA A 245 32.33 6.92 7.63
N VAL A 246 31.80 5.75 7.25
CA VAL A 246 32.12 5.10 5.96
C VAL A 246 31.33 5.76 4.84
N CYS A 247 30.03 5.94 5.03
CA CYS A 247 29.15 6.61 4.08
C CYS A 247 29.60 8.04 3.80
N ALA A 248 29.90 8.84 4.85
CA ALA A 248 30.35 10.23 4.74
C ALA A 248 31.67 10.37 3.94
N ARG A 249 32.62 9.44 4.12
CA ARG A 249 33.87 9.45 3.32
C ARG A 249 33.63 9.12 1.86
N ARG A 250 32.67 8.22 1.58
CA ARG A 250 32.43 7.71 0.22
C ARG A 250 31.47 8.60 -0.58
N TYR A 251 30.48 9.16 0.06
CA TYR A 251 29.43 9.97 -0.55
C TYR A 251 29.32 11.32 0.18
N ALA A 252 30.32 12.15 -0.03
CA ALA A 252 30.35 13.49 0.59
C ALA A 252 29.12 14.31 0.16
N ALA A 253 28.43 14.93 1.12
CA ALA A 253 27.31 15.84 0.91
C ALA A 253 26.25 15.30 -0.06
N PRO A 254 25.62 14.14 0.21
CA PRO A 254 24.70 13.50 -0.73
C PRO A 254 23.47 14.36 -1.02
N ARG A 255 23.00 15.16 -0.04
CA ARG A 255 21.87 16.08 -0.24
C ARG A 255 22.18 17.21 -1.23
N GLU A 256 23.35 17.79 -1.15
CA GLU A 256 23.81 18.82 -2.10
C GLU A 256 24.03 18.22 -3.50
N THR A 257 24.59 17.00 -3.56
CA THR A 257 24.79 16.26 -4.80
C THR A 257 23.46 15.98 -5.49
N LEU A 258 22.43 15.58 -4.74
CA LEU A 258 21.06 15.43 -5.24
C LEU A 258 20.52 16.75 -5.79
N GLY A 259 20.67 17.85 -5.04
CA GLY A 259 20.22 19.17 -5.48
C GLY A 259 20.83 19.60 -6.82
N ARG A 260 22.16 19.42 -7.00
CA ARG A 260 22.84 19.69 -8.26
C ARG A 260 22.34 18.79 -9.39
N LEU A 261 22.24 17.48 -9.15
CA LEU A 261 21.75 16.52 -10.14
C LEU A 261 20.35 16.92 -10.65
N LEU A 262 19.42 17.22 -9.75
CA LEU A 262 18.06 17.61 -10.12
C LEU A 262 18.02 18.95 -10.86
N ALA A 263 18.84 19.94 -10.45
CA ALA A 263 18.94 21.22 -11.15
C ALA A 263 19.47 21.04 -12.57
N ASP A 264 20.46 20.17 -12.77
CA ASP A 264 21.00 19.86 -14.08
C ASP A 264 19.97 19.15 -14.97
N LEU A 265 19.28 18.14 -14.45
CA LEU A 265 18.27 17.39 -15.19
C LEU A 265 17.00 18.20 -15.53
N ARG A 266 16.64 19.19 -14.69
CA ARG A 266 15.56 20.14 -15.01
C ARG A 266 15.92 21.07 -16.16
N ARG A 267 17.21 21.39 -16.33
CA ARG A 267 17.68 22.19 -17.47
C ARG A 267 17.81 21.36 -18.74
N GLU A 268 18.37 20.16 -18.60
CA GLU A 268 18.69 19.29 -19.73
C GLU A 268 18.58 17.82 -19.31
N PRO A 269 17.46 17.14 -19.62
CA PRO A 269 17.31 15.69 -19.45
C PRO A 269 18.39 14.93 -20.22
N ARG A 270 18.85 13.79 -19.67
CA ARG A 270 19.94 12.98 -20.26
C ARG A 270 19.40 11.71 -20.89
N LEU A 271 19.80 11.41 -22.12
CA LEU A 271 19.53 10.12 -22.74
C LEU A 271 20.43 9.06 -22.15
N VAL A 272 19.85 7.96 -21.61
CA VAL A 272 20.58 6.87 -20.98
C VAL A 272 20.27 5.56 -21.66
N ARG A 273 21.33 4.82 -22.02
CA ARG A 273 21.22 3.44 -22.56
C ARG A 273 21.40 2.46 -21.42
N TYR A 274 20.48 1.53 -21.29
CA TYR A 274 20.52 0.50 -20.24
C TYR A 274 19.91 -0.81 -20.74
N GLN A 275 19.98 -1.86 -19.93
CA GLN A 275 19.29 -3.12 -20.20
C GLN A 275 18.01 -3.19 -19.40
N ASP A 276 16.92 -3.55 -20.05
CA ASP A 276 15.64 -3.85 -19.39
C ASP A 276 15.85 -4.96 -18.35
N PRO A 277 15.52 -4.74 -17.07
CA PRO A 277 15.85 -5.68 -16.00
C PRO A 277 15.08 -7.02 -16.08
N ARG A 278 13.95 -7.08 -16.80
CA ARG A 278 13.12 -8.29 -16.94
C ARG A 278 13.51 -9.11 -18.19
N THR A 279 13.82 -8.42 -19.26
CA THR A 279 14.02 -9.05 -20.60
C THR A 279 15.45 -9.04 -21.08
N ALA A 280 16.34 -8.27 -20.42
CA ALA A 280 17.69 -7.97 -20.85
C ALA A 280 17.79 -7.28 -22.25
N ALA A 281 16.67 -6.82 -22.80
CA ALA A 281 16.66 -6.08 -24.04
C ALA A 281 17.32 -4.69 -23.88
N PRO A 282 18.09 -4.20 -24.87
CA PRO A 282 18.63 -2.86 -24.82
C PRO A 282 17.52 -1.82 -24.91
N ARG A 283 17.59 -0.81 -24.05
CA ARG A 283 16.68 0.34 -23.99
C ARG A 283 17.44 1.65 -24.00
N GLU A 284 16.74 2.69 -24.42
CA GLU A 284 17.23 4.06 -24.41
C GLU A 284 16.07 4.98 -24.00
N ASP A 285 16.18 5.57 -22.80
CA ASP A 285 15.13 6.43 -22.24
C ASP A 285 15.73 7.70 -21.62
N LEU A 286 14.93 8.76 -21.46
CA LEU A 286 15.35 10.00 -20.83
C LEU A 286 15.40 9.89 -19.31
N LEU A 287 16.53 10.20 -18.73
CA LEU A 287 16.68 10.47 -17.31
C LEU A 287 16.22 11.91 -17.03
N THR A 288 15.13 12.06 -16.33
CA THR A 288 14.55 13.34 -15.91
C THR A 288 14.67 13.54 -14.40
N ALA A 289 14.51 14.77 -13.92
CA ALA A 289 14.45 15.05 -12.49
C ALA A 289 13.30 14.31 -11.81
N ASP A 290 12.14 14.26 -12.44
CA ASP A 290 10.94 13.63 -11.90
C ASP A 290 11.09 12.10 -11.78
N LEU A 291 11.77 11.47 -12.76
CA LEU A 291 12.10 10.04 -12.69
C LEU A 291 13.02 9.76 -11.48
N VAL A 292 14.05 10.58 -11.27
CA VAL A 292 14.94 10.46 -10.10
C VAL A 292 14.12 10.57 -8.82
N VAL A 293 13.31 11.61 -8.67
CA VAL A 293 12.48 11.83 -7.47
C VAL A 293 11.50 10.68 -7.26
N GLY A 294 10.90 10.15 -8.33
CA GLY A 294 10.02 8.99 -8.28
C GLY A 294 10.70 7.74 -7.69
N VAL A 295 11.93 7.45 -8.14
CA VAL A 295 12.73 6.35 -7.58
C VAL A 295 13.06 6.60 -6.11
N LEU A 296 13.54 7.79 -5.76
CA LEU A 296 13.87 8.15 -4.38
C LEU A 296 12.66 8.04 -3.46
N ARG A 297 11.48 8.47 -3.93
CA ARG A 297 10.23 8.34 -3.19
C ARG A 297 9.93 6.90 -2.83
N LEU A 298 10.01 5.97 -3.78
CA LEU A 298 9.71 4.57 -3.54
C LEU A 298 10.80 3.87 -2.71
N TYR A 299 12.04 4.31 -2.83
CA TYR A 299 13.12 3.81 -1.98
C TYR A 299 12.93 4.23 -0.52
N ALA A 300 12.41 5.42 -0.26
CA ALA A 300 12.15 5.89 1.10
C ALA A 300 11.09 5.07 1.85
N TYR A 301 10.25 4.27 1.14
CA TYR A 301 9.25 3.41 1.78
C TYR A 301 9.87 2.26 2.59
N ALA A 302 11.02 1.74 2.18
CA ALA A 302 11.63 0.57 2.81
C ALA A 302 13.08 0.86 3.24
N PRO A 303 13.48 0.56 4.49
CA PRO A 303 14.80 0.92 4.99
C PRO A 303 15.94 0.29 4.19
N GLN A 304 15.76 -0.91 3.61
CA GLN A 304 16.75 -1.60 2.78
C GLN A 304 16.98 -0.87 1.45
N LEU A 305 15.93 -0.30 0.87
CA LEU A 305 16.02 0.50 -0.35
C LEU A 305 16.55 1.91 -0.03
N ALA A 306 16.09 2.51 1.06
CA ALA A 306 16.54 3.80 1.53
C ALA A 306 18.06 3.82 1.81
N ALA A 307 18.61 2.71 2.31
CA ALA A 307 20.05 2.54 2.51
C ALA A 307 20.87 2.68 1.22
N MET A 308 20.27 2.47 0.05
CA MET A 308 20.94 2.64 -1.26
C MET A 308 20.94 4.07 -1.77
N LEU A 309 20.17 4.99 -1.17
CA LEU A 309 19.99 6.37 -1.65
C LEU A 309 21.32 7.12 -1.89
N PRO A 310 22.30 7.16 -0.94
CA PRO A 310 23.55 7.88 -1.13
C PRO A 310 24.34 7.37 -2.34
N MET A 311 24.43 6.05 -2.50
CA MET A 311 25.11 5.41 -3.63
C MET A 311 24.41 5.71 -4.95
N THR A 312 23.08 5.56 -5.00
CA THR A 312 22.29 5.79 -6.22
C THR A 312 22.41 7.24 -6.71
N ILE A 313 22.34 8.21 -5.79
CA ILE A 313 22.50 9.63 -6.07
C ILE A 313 23.92 9.91 -6.60
N ALA A 314 24.94 9.40 -5.94
CA ALA A 314 26.34 9.65 -6.34
C ALA A 314 26.65 9.10 -7.74
N ARG A 315 26.18 7.88 -8.05
CA ARG A 315 26.37 7.26 -9.38
C ARG A 315 25.63 8.03 -10.48
N ALA A 316 24.37 8.37 -10.26
CA ALA A 316 23.61 9.16 -11.24
C ALA A 316 24.26 10.54 -11.49
N ALA A 317 24.78 11.19 -10.44
CA ALA A 317 25.50 12.46 -10.56
C ALA A 317 26.83 12.35 -11.32
N SER A 318 27.54 11.21 -11.21
CA SER A 318 28.78 10.96 -11.96
C SER A 318 28.53 10.51 -13.41
N GLY A 319 27.28 10.35 -13.85
CA GLY A 319 26.92 9.92 -15.20
C GLY A 319 26.63 8.42 -15.33
N GLU A 320 26.76 7.65 -14.25
CA GLU A 320 26.45 6.20 -14.21
C GLU A 320 24.98 5.98 -13.80
N ALA A 321 24.06 6.25 -14.71
CA ALA A 321 22.62 6.25 -14.42
C ALA A 321 21.88 4.96 -14.86
N GLU A 322 22.57 3.99 -15.46
CA GLU A 322 21.97 2.76 -16.00
C GLU A 322 21.23 1.96 -14.92
N LEU A 323 21.83 1.86 -13.72
CA LEU A 323 21.22 1.19 -12.59
C LEU A 323 19.92 1.88 -12.16
N LEU A 324 19.94 3.22 -12.06
CA LEU A 324 18.76 4.00 -11.68
C LEU A 324 17.65 3.83 -12.72
N MET A 325 17.98 3.83 -14.02
CA MET A 325 17.00 3.60 -15.08
C MET A 325 16.36 2.21 -15.01
N ALA A 326 17.18 1.18 -14.78
CA ALA A 326 16.69 -0.20 -14.60
C ALA A 326 15.76 -0.32 -13.38
N GLN A 327 16.14 0.31 -12.26
CA GLN A 327 15.33 0.37 -11.05
C GLN A 327 14.02 1.12 -11.26
N ALA A 328 14.04 2.26 -11.95
CA ALA A 328 12.85 3.02 -12.29
C ALA A 328 11.86 2.17 -13.10
N ARG A 329 12.37 1.41 -14.09
CA ARG A 329 11.57 0.49 -14.90
C ARG A 329 10.92 -0.60 -14.08
N MET A 330 11.68 -1.27 -13.20
CA MET A 330 11.14 -2.30 -12.29
C MET A 330 10.03 -1.76 -11.39
N ILE A 331 10.22 -0.56 -10.87
CA ILE A 331 9.26 0.11 -9.99
C ILE A 331 7.97 0.43 -10.75
N GLN A 332 8.07 0.98 -11.96
CA GLN A 332 6.90 1.30 -12.78
C GLN A 332 6.06 0.05 -13.07
N ASP A 333 6.72 -1.04 -13.48
CA ASP A 333 6.04 -2.30 -13.74
C ASP A 333 5.35 -2.84 -12.47
N LEU A 334 6.05 -2.84 -11.33
CA LEU A 334 5.53 -3.36 -10.07
C LEU A 334 4.34 -2.55 -9.54
N VAL A 335 4.43 -1.21 -9.56
CA VAL A 335 3.36 -0.32 -9.08
C VAL A 335 2.14 -0.40 -10.00
N GLY A 336 2.36 -0.42 -11.32
CA GLY A 336 1.28 -0.53 -12.30
C GLY A 336 0.50 -1.84 -12.18
N GLU A 337 1.17 -2.94 -11.82
CA GLU A 337 0.52 -4.25 -11.61
C GLU A 337 -0.25 -4.35 -10.27
N GLN A 338 0.04 -3.49 -9.28
CA GLN A 338 -0.51 -3.62 -7.93
C GLN A 338 -1.61 -2.62 -7.56
N ILE A 339 -1.80 -1.56 -8.33
CA ILE A 339 -2.74 -0.49 -8.01
C ILE A 339 -3.79 -0.35 -9.12
N SER A 340 -5.07 -0.54 -8.77
CA SER A 340 -6.19 -0.19 -9.64
C SER A 340 -6.29 1.33 -9.77
N MET A 341 -5.94 1.84 -10.95
CA MET A 341 -5.98 3.28 -11.25
C MET A 341 -7.42 3.82 -11.16
N GLY A 342 -8.40 3.11 -11.69
CA GLY A 342 -9.80 3.55 -11.64
C GLY A 342 -10.30 3.71 -10.21
N LEU A 343 -9.95 2.80 -9.29
CA LEU A 343 -10.29 2.95 -7.87
C LEU A 343 -9.50 4.09 -7.22
N GLN A 344 -8.22 4.22 -7.52
CA GLN A 344 -7.41 5.32 -6.99
C GLN A 344 -7.98 6.68 -7.38
N LEU A 345 -8.39 6.86 -8.65
CA LEU A 345 -9.02 8.09 -9.13
C LEU A 345 -10.40 8.30 -8.49
N SER A 346 -11.22 7.25 -8.39
CA SER A 346 -12.56 7.35 -7.78
C SER A 346 -12.50 7.84 -6.35
N VAL A 347 -11.60 7.26 -5.53
CA VAL A 347 -11.38 7.66 -4.14
C VAL A 347 -10.78 9.07 -4.07
N SER A 348 -9.64 9.30 -4.71
CA SER A 348 -8.92 10.58 -4.59
C SER A 348 -9.74 11.76 -5.12
N CYS A 349 -10.48 11.57 -6.22
CA CYS A 349 -11.26 12.64 -6.83
C CYS A 349 -12.56 12.96 -6.08
N ALA A 350 -13.16 11.97 -5.41
CA ALA A 350 -14.35 12.19 -4.60
C ALA A 350 -14.00 12.76 -3.21
N GLU A 351 -12.98 12.19 -2.55
CA GLU A 351 -12.72 12.39 -1.14
C GLU A 351 -11.77 13.57 -0.89
N ASP A 352 -10.71 13.70 -1.67
CA ASP A 352 -9.59 14.60 -1.36
C ASP A 352 -9.46 15.77 -2.35
N ALA A 353 -9.61 15.53 -3.65
CA ALA A 353 -9.35 16.56 -4.67
C ALA A 353 -10.17 17.86 -4.52
N PRO A 354 -11.44 17.85 -4.01
CA PRO A 354 -12.18 19.09 -3.75
C PRO A 354 -11.52 19.98 -2.70
N LEU A 355 -10.71 19.42 -1.80
CA LEU A 355 -10.01 20.11 -0.71
C LEU A 355 -8.51 20.30 -1.00
N LEU A 356 -8.01 19.69 -2.08
CA LEU A 356 -6.59 19.67 -2.40
C LEU A 356 -6.15 21.01 -3.02
N VAL A 357 -5.40 21.79 -2.28
CA VAL A 357 -4.86 23.08 -2.70
C VAL A 357 -3.35 22.99 -2.79
N PRO A 358 -2.72 23.38 -3.94
CA PRO A 358 -1.27 23.47 -4.02
C PRO A 358 -0.70 24.41 -2.98
N SER A 359 0.34 23.99 -2.25
CA SER A 359 1.05 24.86 -1.32
C SER A 359 2.19 25.59 -2.05
N PRO A 360 2.35 26.91 -1.86
CA PRO A 360 3.52 27.62 -2.40
C PRO A 360 4.86 27.03 -1.92
N ASP A 361 4.91 26.49 -0.71
CA ASP A 361 6.11 25.87 -0.12
C ASP A 361 6.51 24.58 -0.83
N ASP A 362 5.57 23.88 -1.48
CA ASP A 362 5.87 22.64 -2.19
C ASP A 362 6.81 22.86 -3.37
N SER A 363 6.83 24.05 -3.97
CA SER A 363 7.73 24.40 -5.08
C SER A 363 9.24 24.26 -4.74
N GLN A 364 9.58 24.31 -3.46
CA GLN A 364 10.95 24.17 -2.95
C GLN A 364 11.31 22.73 -2.58
N THR A 365 10.36 21.79 -2.67
CA THR A 365 10.56 20.39 -2.32
C THR A 365 11.00 19.55 -3.52
N LEU A 366 11.42 18.31 -3.27
CA LEU A 366 11.77 17.34 -4.31
C LEU A 366 10.64 17.09 -5.29
N LEU A 367 9.41 16.87 -4.80
CA LEU A 367 8.21 16.62 -5.62
C LEU A 367 7.68 17.89 -6.29
N GLY A 368 7.95 19.06 -5.73
CA GLY A 368 7.38 20.30 -6.24
C GLY A 368 5.84 20.35 -6.12
N SER A 369 5.23 21.32 -6.78
CA SER A 369 3.76 21.46 -6.89
C SER A 369 3.16 20.46 -7.91
N GLY A 370 3.96 19.93 -8.81
CA GLY A 370 3.53 19.11 -9.95
C GLY A 370 2.73 17.87 -9.51
N PHE A 371 3.05 17.29 -8.36
CA PHE A 371 2.33 16.13 -7.83
C PHE A 371 0.85 16.45 -7.53
N VAL A 372 0.58 17.57 -6.87
CA VAL A 372 -0.79 18.03 -6.58
C VAL A 372 -1.51 18.46 -7.86
N GLU A 373 -0.81 19.15 -8.76
CA GLU A 373 -1.36 19.60 -10.04
C GLU A 373 -1.79 18.42 -10.93
N THR A 374 -1.01 17.34 -10.95
CA THR A 374 -1.30 16.09 -11.68
C THR A 374 -2.57 15.43 -11.14
N ILE A 375 -2.71 15.28 -9.81
CA ILE A 375 -3.92 14.71 -9.19
C ILE A 375 -5.13 15.57 -9.54
N ARG A 376 -5.04 16.89 -9.39
CA ARG A 376 -6.14 17.81 -9.72
C ARG A 376 -6.56 17.73 -11.18
N ALA A 377 -5.59 17.66 -12.09
CA ALA A 377 -5.83 17.57 -13.51
C ALA A 377 -6.61 16.29 -13.89
N ALA A 378 -6.24 15.15 -13.36
CA ALA A 378 -7.01 13.91 -13.55
C ALA A 378 -8.43 14.03 -12.98
N CYS A 379 -8.58 14.67 -11.80
CA CYS A 379 -9.87 14.84 -11.13
C CYS A 379 -10.77 15.93 -11.73
N GLU A 380 -10.29 16.75 -12.67
CA GLU A 380 -11.14 17.66 -13.48
C GLU A 380 -12.09 16.89 -14.40
N ILE A 381 -11.68 15.70 -14.85
CA ILE A 381 -12.43 14.86 -15.78
C ILE A 381 -13.18 13.74 -15.04
N TRP A 382 -12.57 13.17 -13.99
CA TRP A 382 -13.10 11.99 -13.32
C TRP A 382 -14.41 12.29 -12.58
N PRO A 383 -15.47 11.46 -12.77
CA PRO A 383 -16.74 11.64 -12.07
C PRO A 383 -16.57 11.47 -10.56
N ARG A 384 -17.18 12.39 -9.80
CA ARG A 384 -17.02 12.42 -8.34
C ARG A 384 -18.20 11.80 -7.63
N GLY A 385 -17.94 10.87 -6.71
CA GLY A 385 -18.92 10.33 -5.79
C GLY A 385 -19.37 11.34 -4.73
N ARG A 386 -20.40 10.98 -3.98
CA ARG A 386 -20.90 11.77 -2.85
C ARG A 386 -20.20 11.35 -1.59
N MET A 387 -19.73 12.34 -0.82
CA MET A 387 -19.11 12.10 0.49
C MET A 387 -20.05 12.51 1.62
N PRO A 388 -20.10 11.72 2.71
CA PRO A 388 -20.77 12.16 3.93
C PRO A 388 -20.14 13.45 4.47
N ALA A 389 -20.96 14.34 5.05
CA ALA A 389 -20.48 15.63 5.55
C ALA A 389 -19.45 15.50 6.69
N ASP A 390 -19.47 14.38 7.40
CA ASP A 390 -18.58 14.06 8.52
C ASP A 390 -17.36 13.22 8.13
N PHE A 391 -17.14 12.95 6.82
CA PHE A 391 -16.08 12.06 6.34
C PHE A 391 -14.69 12.48 6.84
N HIS A 392 -14.39 13.77 6.79
CA HIS A 392 -13.13 14.33 7.27
C HIS A 392 -13.14 14.74 8.76
N ALA A 393 -14.21 14.45 9.50
CA ALA A 393 -14.22 14.71 10.95
C ALA A 393 -13.37 13.67 11.70
N PRO A 394 -12.76 14.01 12.85
CA PRO A 394 -12.09 13.03 13.71
C PRO A 394 -13.01 11.87 14.10
N VAL A 395 -12.43 10.68 14.28
CA VAL A 395 -13.15 9.50 14.79
C VAL A 395 -12.80 9.29 16.25
N ALA A 396 -13.77 9.51 17.13
CA ALA A 396 -13.63 9.24 18.58
C ALA A 396 -14.27 7.90 18.93
N SER A 397 -13.55 7.04 19.68
CA SER A 397 -14.06 5.72 20.07
C SER A 397 -13.26 5.15 21.24
N ASP A 398 -13.95 4.39 22.10
CA ASP A 398 -13.35 3.59 23.17
C ASP A 398 -12.88 2.21 22.70
N VAL A 399 -12.99 1.88 21.42
CA VAL A 399 -12.49 0.61 20.86
C VAL A 399 -10.97 0.56 21.03
N PRO A 400 -10.41 -0.52 21.57
CA PRO A 400 -8.98 -0.71 21.69
C PRO A 400 -8.27 -0.58 20.34
N ALA A 401 -7.20 0.20 20.27
CA ALA A 401 -6.48 0.47 19.05
C ALA A 401 -4.96 0.41 19.23
N LEU A 402 -4.27 -0.22 18.29
CA LEU A 402 -2.82 -0.22 18.20
C LEU A 402 -2.41 0.51 16.92
N LEU A 403 -1.75 1.66 17.08
CA LEU A 403 -1.29 2.49 15.98
C LEU A 403 0.20 2.23 15.76
N LEU A 404 0.60 2.09 14.52
CA LEU A 404 1.98 1.76 14.13
C LEU A 404 2.48 2.77 13.11
N SER A 405 3.72 3.24 13.28
CA SER A 405 4.37 4.14 12.32
C SER A 405 5.86 3.83 12.22
N GLY A 406 6.43 4.01 11.03
CA GLY A 406 7.86 4.10 10.85
C GLY A 406 8.36 5.51 11.14
N GLU A 407 9.50 5.63 11.81
CA GLU A 407 10.11 6.93 12.14
C GLU A 407 10.40 7.77 10.88
N LEU A 408 10.79 7.10 9.79
CA LEU A 408 11.22 7.70 8.52
C LEU A 408 10.18 7.52 7.40
N ASP A 409 8.92 7.39 7.77
CA ASP A 409 7.83 7.20 6.81
C ASP A 409 7.64 8.43 5.91
N PRO A 410 7.83 8.31 4.58
CA PRO A 410 7.75 9.43 3.63
C PRO A 410 6.32 9.84 3.28
N VAL A 411 5.30 9.12 3.76
CA VAL A 411 3.89 9.31 3.38
C VAL A 411 3.00 9.57 4.57
N THR A 412 3.08 8.69 5.58
CA THR A 412 2.27 8.76 6.80
C THR A 412 3.17 8.80 8.04
N PRO A 413 3.87 9.93 8.25
CA PRO A 413 4.82 10.08 9.36
C PRO A 413 4.13 9.95 10.73
N PRO A 414 4.91 9.67 11.80
CA PRO A 414 4.39 9.38 13.14
C PRO A 414 3.37 10.40 13.68
N ARG A 415 3.51 11.69 13.33
CA ARG A 415 2.58 12.75 13.75
C ARG A 415 1.12 12.48 13.38
N TYR A 416 0.87 11.69 12.31
CA TYR A 416 -0.48 11.31 11.91
C TYR A 416 -1.07 10.27 12.86
N GLY A 417 -0.27 9.30 13.30
CA GLY A 417 -0.67 8.37 14.37
C GLY A 417 -0.96 9.10 15.67
N GLU A 418 -0.14 10.07 16.06
CA GLU A 418 -0.36 10.93 17.22
C GLU A 418 -1.64 11.76 17.13
N GLN A 419 -1.98 12.23 15.92
CA GLN A 419 -3.22 12.98 15.69
C GLN A 419 -4.46 12.12 15.94
N VAL A 420 -4.51 10.93 15.36
CA VAL A 420 -5.63 9.98 15.53
C VAL A 420 -5.72 9.49 16.97
N LEU A 421 -4.60 9.22 17.62
CA LEU A 421 -4.55 8.72 19.00
C LEU A 421 -5.26 9.65 20.01
N ARG A 422 -5.29 10.97 19.77
CA ARG A 422 -5.96 11.93 20.66
C ARG A 422 -7.46 11.63 20.85
N HIS A 423 -8.05 10.91 19.91
CA HIS A 423 -9.48 10.56 19.91
C HIS A 423 -9.74 9.08 20.26
N LEU A 424 -8.70 8.32 20.58
CA LEU A 424 -8.77 6.89 20.90
C LEU A 424 -8.15 6.63 22.30
N PRO A 425 -8.90 6.85 23.39
CA PRO A 425 -8.36 6.79 24.76
C PRO A 425 -7.81 5.41 25.14
N ASN A 426 -8.30 4.33 24.55
CA ASN A 426 -7.81 2.97 24.72
C ASN A 426 -6.78 2.58 23.62
N GLY A 427 -6.20 3.57 22.97
CA GLY A 427 -5.18 3.39 21.93
C GLY A 427 -3.77 3.52 22.48
N ARG A 428 -2.82 2.89 21.75
CA ARG A 428 -1.38 3.08 21.95
C ARG A 428 -0.69 3.22 20.60
N HIS A 429 0.24 4.17 20.49
CA HIS A 429 1.04 4.37 19.30
C HIS A 429 2.45 3.84 19.51
N LEU A 430 2.93 2.97 18.61
CA LEU A 430 4.28 2.45 18.57
C LEU A 430 4.99 2.97 17.31
N VAL A 431 6.14 3.61 17.52
CA VAL A 431 6.99 4.10 16.43
C VAL A 431 8.20 3.17 16.28
N ALA A 432 8.37 2.61 15.10
CA ALA A 432 9.49 1.73 14.80
C ALA A 432 10.68 2.56 14.28
N ARG A 433 11.74 2.61 15.08
CA ARG A 433 12.95 3.40 14.80
C ARG A 433 13.64 2.95 13.51
N GLY A 434 14.08 3.91 12.69
CA GLY A 434 14.78 3.66 11.44
C GLY A 434 13.96 2.97 10.34
N GLN A 435 12.64 2.78 10.55
CA GLN A 435 11.74 2.14 9.59
C GLN A 435 11.01 3.17 8.74
N GLY A 436 10.67 2.77 7.50
CA GLY A 436 9.88 3.54 6.55
C GLY A 436 8.38 3.25 6.67
N HIS A 437 7.70 3.15 5.52
CA HIS A 437 6.26 2.97 5.44
C HIS A 437 5.86 1.51 5.68
N ASN A 438 4.85 1.28 6.55
CA ASN A 438 4.32 -0.03 6.96
C ASN A 438 5.32 -0.86 7.77
N VAL A 439 5.08 -0.94 9.07
CA VAL A 439 6.03 -1.56 10.01
C VAL A 439 5.53 -2.86 10.63
N MET A 440 4.37 -3.36 10.23
CA MET A 440 3.77 -4.58 10.77
C MET A 440 4.68 -5.82 10.66
N SER A 441 5.62 -5.82 9.71
CA SER A 441 6.58 -6.91 9.52
C SER A 441 7.93 -6.66 10.21
N ALA A 442 8.14 -5.50 10.83
CA ALA A 442 9.43 -5.11 11.38
C ALA A 442 9.73 -5.79 12.73
N GLY A 443 10.85 -6.50 12.82
CA GLY A 443 11.35 -7.09 14.07
C GLY A 443 10.32 -7.91 14.84
N CYS A 444 9.95 -7.46 16.03
CA CYS A 444 8.96 -8.14 16.89
C CYS A 444 7.52 -7.66 16.71
N MET A 445 7.25 -6.74 15.78
CA MET A 445 5.93 -6.18 15.55
C MET A 445 4.85 -7.24 15.29
N PRO A 446 5.09 -8.32 14.50
CA PRO A 446 4.10 -9.39 14.31
C PRO A 446 3.59 -10.00 15.60
N ARG A 447 4.48 -10.18 16.60
CA ARG A 447 4.11 -10.69 17.92
C ARG A 447 3.29 -9.65 18.69
N LEU A 448 3.72 -8.39 18.71
CA LEU A 448 2.99 -7.32 19.40
C LEU A 448 1.58 -7.14 18.86
N ILE A 449 1.41 -7.24 17.53
CA ILE A 449 0.09 -7.22 16.87
C ILE A 449 -0.77 -8.39 17.37
N ALA A 450 -0.22 -9.60 17.39
CA ALA A 450 -0.96 -10.77 17.83
C ALA A 450 -1.33 -10.70 19.32
N ASP A 451 -0.40 -10.29 20.18
CA ASP A 451 -0.63 -10.10 21.62
C ASP A 451 -1.71 -9.04 21.88
N PHE A 452 -1.70 -7.94 21.11
CA PHE A 452 -2.75 -6.93 21.17
C PHE A 452 -4.12 -7.47 20.70
N ILE A 453 -4.16 -8.13 19.56
CA ILE A 453 -5.40 -8.72 19.03
C ILE A 453 -5.95 -9.76 20.01
N ASP A 454 -5.10 -10.50 20.72
CA ASP A 454 -5.55 -11.49 21.69
C ASP A 454 -6.10 -10.86 22.97
N SER A 455 -5.44 -9.84 23.50
CA SER A 455 -5.83 -9.17 24.75
C SER A 455 -6.88 -8.07 24.56
N ALA A 456 -6.92 -7.43 23.40
CA ALA A 456 -7.60 -6.16 23.14
C ALA A 456 -7.20 -5.06 24.15
N ASP A 457 -5.93 -5.08 24.61
CA ASP A 457 -5.38 -4.09 25.52
C ASP A 457 -4.01 -3.63 25.02
N ALA A 458 -3.96 -2.46 24.40
CA ALA A 458 -2.74 -1.90 23.84
C ALA A 458 -1.75 -1.43 24.92
N HIS A 459 -2.24 -1.07 26.11
CA HIS A 459 -1.40 -0.58 27.21
C HIS A 459 -0.67 -1.72 27.95
N ALA A 460 -1.20 -2.94 27.91
CA ALA A 460 -0.58 -4.12 28.52
C ALA A 460 0.60 -4.67 27.69
N LEU A 461 0.85 -4.19 26.47
CA LEU A 461 1.92 -4.70 25.60
C LEU A 461 3.31 -4.37 26.15
N ASP A 462 4.18 -5.38 26.21
CA ASP A 462 5.63 -5.18 26.38
C ASP A 462 6.28 -4.91 25.02
N ALA A 463 6.46 -3.63 24.70
CA ALA A 463 7.06 -3.18 23.46
C ALA A 463 8.59 -2.95 23.56
N GLY A 464 9.26 -3.30 24.67
CA GLY A 464 10.71 -3.12 24.86
C GLY A 464 11.59 -3.83 23.82
N CYS A 465 11.04 -4.80 23.10
CA CYS A 465 11.75 -5.44 21.98
C CYS A 465 12.00 -4.48 20.80
N LEU A 466 11.22 -3.41 20.63
CA LEU A 466 11.43 -2.43 19.56
C LEU A 466 12.67 -1.57 19.79
N GLU A 467 13.13 -1.39 21.02
CA GLU A 467 14.37 -0.69 21.35
C GLU A 467 15.62 -1.41 20.79
N ARG A 468 15.49 -2.69 20.50
CA ARG A 468 16.55 -3.53 19.91
C ARG A 468 16.42 -3.65 18.38
N LEU A 469 15.54 -2.88 17.77
CA LEU A 469 15.42 -2.86 16.31
C LEU A 469 16.72 -2.30 15.73
N ILE A 470 17.40 -3.11 14.90
CA ILE A 470 18.64 -2.68 14.25
C ILE A 470 18.26 -1.85 13.02
N GLU A 471 18.78 -0.64 12.98
CA GLU A 471 18.63 0.24 11.82
C GLU A 471 19.50 -0.28 10.66
N THR A 472 18.95 -0.25 9.43
CA THR A 472 19.72 -0.62 8.23
C THR A 472 20.77 0.49 7.95
N PRO A 473 22.07 0.19 7.99
CA PRO A 473 23.08 1.20 7.71
C PRO A 473 23.09 1.57 6.23
N PRO A 474 23.53 2.80 5.87
CA PRO A 474 23.68 3.21 4.47
C PRO A 474 24.66 2.29 3.72
N PHE A 475 24.37 1.97 2.46
CA PHE A 475 25.29 1.20 1.63
C PHE A 475 26.56 1.98 1.36
N SER A 476 27.69 1.38 1.67
CA SER A 476 29.02 1.91 1.36
C SER A 476 29.50 1.52 -0.04
N GLY A 477 28.83 0.60 -0.72
CA GLY A 477 29.14 0.15 -2.08
C GLY A 477 28.03 -0.71 -2.70
N ALA A 478 28.28 -1.23 -3.90
CA ALA A 478 27.31 -2.04 -4.65
C ALA A 478 26.91 -3.34 -3.95
N TYR A 479 27.70 -3.78 -2.98
CA TYR A 479 27.47 -5.04 -2.24
C TYR A 479 26.93 -4.81 -0.82
N GLY A 480 26.54 -3.59 -0.49
CA GLY A 480 25.97 -3.24 0.82
C GLY A 480 26.91 -2.36 1.66
N TRP A 481 26.81 -2.49 2.97
CA TRP A 481 27.69 -1.83 3.95
C TRP A 481 28.96 -2.66 4.17
N GLU A 482 30.01 -1.97 4.61
CA GLU A 482 31.23 -2.66 5.07
C GLU A 482 30.97 -3.31 6.42
N PRO A 483 31.46 -4.56 6.64
CA PRO A 483 31.28 -5.29 7.90
C PRO A 483 31.99 -4.63 9.08
#